data_8e646bb37b9beed844787f0ff675560a
#
_entry.id   8e646bb37b9beed844787f0ff675560a
#
_cell.length_a   1.000
_cell.length_b   1.000
_cell.length_c   1.000
_cell.angle_alpha   90.00
_cell.angle_beta   90.00
_cell.angle_gamma   90.00
#
_symmetry.space_group_name_H-M   'P 1'
#
loop_
_entity.id
_entity.type
_entity.pdbx_description
1 polymer ?
#
loop_
_entity_poly.entity_id
_entity_poly.type
_entity_poly.pdbx_seq_one_letter_code
_entity_poly.pdbx_strand_id
1 'polypeptide(L)'
;MPLDGDLTVDVAVVGGGFAGLSAARRLRQIDPGLAVAVLEAGRLAEGASGRNSGFMIDLPHDLASEDYAGKGDDRAVIALNRRAIAFAQGAVEAYGIPAGFFDPAGKVNGAASEAADALNGSYARHLASLGEPSERLDAQGMRELTGSRHYLSGLWTPGTMMLQPAGYVRAFGEGLRREGVGVFEASPVTAMRREGASWELVTPRGRVRAGQVILAANGHLESFGFARGRLMHVFLYASMTVELDAEALRLLGGRSRWGVTPSDPMGTTMRRIDRGQGGNRVVTRTAASFEPGMAPTEVTLARAAAIHCAKFDARFPQLRGVRMEHAWAGHLTLTRNGVAVTGEIDQGLWSACVCNGLGTTRSTLTGLGAAEGAMGVESPVTRHFAAEPAPRRLPPTPLARLGANAVLRWKERRAGRE
;
A
#
# COMPACT_ATOMS: atom_id res chain seq x y z
N MET A 1 -13.42 15.27 11.79
CA MET A 1 -14.82 15.40 12.24
C MET A 1 -15.71 14.79 11.17
N PRO A 2 -16.88 14.21 11.50
CA PRO A 2 -17.84 13.79 10.48
C PRO A 2 -18.45 14.99 9.74
N LEU A 3 -18.90 14.78 8.51
CA LEU A 3 -19.73 15.74 7.78
C LEU A 3 -21.03 15.93 8.57
N ASP A 4 -21.45 17.19 8.75
CA ASP A 4 -22.68 17.55 9.43
C ASP A 4 -23.40 18.64 8.60
N GLY A 5 -24.55 18.27 8.03
CA GLY A 5 -25.28 19.12 7.08
C GLY A 5 -24.84 18.99 5.62
N ASP A 6 -25.46 19.79 4.77
CA ASP A 6 -25.23 19.74 3.32
C ASP A 6 -24.05 20.62 2.92
N LEU A 7 -23.27 20.15 1.94
CA LEU A 7 -22.06 20.79 1.45
C LEU A 7 -22.06 20.83 -0.08
N THR A 8 -21.62 21.95 -0.65
CA THR A 8 -21.34 22.04 -2.10
C THR A 8 -19.86 22.27 -2.32
N VAL A 9 -19.26 21.50 -3.23
CA VAL A 9 -17.84 21.59 -3.60
C VAL A 9 -17.67 21.42 -5.11
N ASP A 10 -16.52 21.81 -5.62
CA ASP A 10 -16.17 21.55 -7.02
C ASP A 10 -15.83 20.06 -7.24
N VAL A 11 -15.04 19.48 -6.33
CA VAL A 11 -14.65 18.07 -6.40
C VAL A 11 -14.82 17.38 -5.05
N ALA A 12 -15.55 16.26 -5.04
CA ALA A 12 -15.61 15.35 -3.90
C ALA A 12 -14.72 14.12 -4.13
N VAL A 13 -13.89 13.79 -3.15
CA VAL A 13 -13.03 12.59 -3.15
C VAL A 13 -13.58 11.59 -2.14
N VAL A 14 -13.91 10.37 -2.58
CA VAL A 14 -14.44 9.30 -1.72
C VAL A 14 -13.33 8.33 -1.34
N GLY A 15 -12.92 8.39 -0.07
CA GLY A 15 -11.84 7.62 0.53
C GLY A 15 -10.62 8.48 0.87
N GLY A 16 -10.21 8.45 2.15
CA GLY A 16 -9.08 9.19 2.73
C GLY A 16 -7.79 8.38 2.83
N GLY A 17 -7.55 7.46 1.87
CA GLY A 17 -6.30 6.71 1.76
C GLY A 17 -5.22 7.44 0.95
N PHE A 18 -4.12 6.73 0.61
CA PHE A 18 -3.04 7.30 -0.20
C PHE A 18 -3.55 7.94 -1.50
N ALA A 19 -4.43 7.24 -2.23
CA ALA A 19 -4.96 7.74 -3.50
C ALA A 19 -5.79 9.01 -3.30
N GLY A 20 -6.75 8.99 -2.37
CA GLY A 20 -7.66 10.11 -2.16
C GLY A 20 -6.98 11.35 -1.62
N LEU A 21 -6.08 11.22 -0.63
CA LEU A 21 -5.32 12.35 -0.10
C LEU A 21 -4.36 12.92 -1.16
N SER A 22 -3.75 12.05 -1.98
CA SER A 22 -2.91 12.49 -3.09
C SER A 22 -3.71 13.22 -4.17
N ALA A 23 -4.92 12.73 -4.49
CA ALA A 23 -5.82 13.40 -5.41
C ALA A 23 -6.22 14.80 -4.88
N ALA A 24 -6.65 14.90 -3.63
CA ALA A 24 -7.04 16.17 -3.02
C ALA A 24 -5.90 17.18 -3.02
N ARG A 25 -4.67 16.75 -2.65
CA ARG A 25 -3.50 17.64 -2.72
C ARG A 25 -3.19 18.06 -4.16
N ARG A 26 -3.27 17.12 -5.12
CA ARG A 26 -2.98 17.42 -6.52
C ARG A 26 -3.99 18.41 -7.12
N LEU A 27 -5.26 18.24 -6.82
CA LEU A 27 -6.32 19.20 -7.19
C LEU A 27 -5.97 20.60 -6.71
N ARG A 28 -5.63 20.77 -5.43
CA ARG A 28 -5.24 22.05 -4.84
C ARG A 28 -3.94 22.63 -5.42
N GLN A 29 -3.02 21.78 -5.89
CA GLN A 29 -1.83 22.25 -6.61
C GLN A 29 -2.13 22.75 -8.02
N ILE A 30 -3.12 22.16 -8.70
CA ILE A 30 -3.55 22.58 -10.05
C ILE A 30 -4.33 23.87 -9.95
N ASP A 31 -5.30 23.92 -9.04
CA ASP A 31 -6.12 25.12 -8.78
C ASP A 31 -6.27 25.35 -7.27
N PRO A 32 -5.52 26.30 -6.71
CA PRO A 32 -5.65 26.67 -5.29
C PRO A 32 -7.02 27.21 -4.87
N GLY A 33 -7.84 27.68 -5.81
CA GLY A 33 -9.20 28.17 -5.55
C GLY A 33 -10.24 27.06 -5.41
N LEU A 34 -9.93 25.84 -5.85
CA LEU A 34 -10.89 24.74 -5.94
C LEU A 34 -11.43 24.31 -4.57
N ALA A 35 -12.74 24.24 -4.42
CA ALA A 35 -13.37 23.68 -3.23
C ALA A 35 -13.32 22.14 -3.29
N VAL A 36 -12.55 21.52 -2.39
CA VAL A 36 -12.33 20.06 -2.36
C VAL A 36 -12.78 19.49 -1.02
N ALA A 37 -13.55 18.37 -1.07
CA ALA A 37 -13.90 17.59 0.11
C ALA A 37 -13.44 16.13 -0.04
N VAL A 38 -12.87 15.57 1.04
CA VAL A 38 -12.53 14.15 1.18
C VAL A 38 -13.52 13.53 2.17
N LEU A 39 -14.23 12.48 1.75
CA LEU A 39 -15.19 11.73 2.55
C LEU A 39 -14.60 10.37 2.88
N GLU A 40 -14.22 10.16 4.14
CA GLU A 40 -13.66 8.89 4.65
C GLU A 40 -14.72 8.16 5.47
N ALA A 41 -14.92 6.88 5.17
CA ALA A 41 -15.94 6.08 5.81
C ALA A 41 -15.69 5.82 7.30
N GLY A 42 -14.43 5.59 7.66
CA GLY A 42 -13.97 5.43 9.03
C GLY A 42 -13.12 6.61 9.49
N ARG A 43 -12.05 6.32 10.22
CA ARG A 43 -11.00 7.30 10.52
C ARG A 43 -9.87 7.17 9.51
N LEU A 44 -9.14 8.24 9.29
CA LEU A 44 -7.93 8.19 8.47
C LEU A 44 -6.97 7.11 8.98
N ALA A 45 -6.45 6.32 8.05
CA ALA A 45 -5.56 5.20 8.30
C ALA A 45 -6.19 3.95 8.95
N GLU A 46 -7.48 3.87 9.15
CA GLU A 46 -8.15 2.62 9.58
C GLU A 46 -8.28 1.60 8.43
N GLY A 47 -8.31 2.06 7.19
CA GLY A 47 -8.32 1.23 5.99
C GLY A 47 -6.94 0.68 5.60
N ALA A 48 -6.84 0.13 4.40
CA ALA A 48 -5.62 -0.51 3.87
C ALA A 48 -4.38 0.40 3.88
N SER A 49 -4.58 1.71 3.72
CA SER A 49 -3.49 2.69 3.71
C SER A 49 -2.74 2.80 5.04
N GLY A 50 -3.39 2.54 6.19
CA GLY A 50 -2.71 2.51 7.49
C GLY A 50 -2.26 1.11 7.93
N ARG A 51 -2.64 0.05 7.20
CA ARG A 51 -2.44 -1.35 7.58
C ARG A 51 -1.38 -2.09 6.75
N ASN A 52 -0.74 -1.41 5.82
CA ASN A 52 0.33 -1.99 4.98
C ASN A 52 1.69 -1.99 5.70
N SER A 53 2.68 -2.64 5.11
CA SER A 53 4.02 -2.76 5.69
C SER A 53 4.91 -1.51 5.51
N GLY A 54 4.43 -0.46 4.83
CA GLY A 54 5.09 0.84 4.78
C GLY A 54 6.24 0.96 3.78
N PHE A 55 6.27 0.18 2.72
CA PHE A 55 7.27 0.33 1.66
C PHE A 55 6.69 1.13 0.50
N MET A 56 7.30 2.27 0.20
CA MET A 56 7.03 3.06 -0.99
C MET A 56 8.17 2.83 -1.99
N ILE A 57 7.99 1.84 -2.85
CA ILE A 57 9.04 1.26 -3.70
C ILE A 57 9.13 2.03 -5.01
N ASP A 58 10.36 2.37 -5.43
CA ASP A 58 10.65 3.05 -6.69
C ASP A 58 10.91 2.08 -7.86
N LEU A 59 11.48 0.91 -7.58
CA LEU A 59 11.89 -0.05 -8.60
C LEU A 59 10.75 -0.96 -9.05
N PRO A 60 10.83 -1.58 -10.24
CA PRO A 60 9.91 -2.61 -10.67
C PRO A 60 9.86 -3.76 -9.67
N HIS A 61 8.68 -4.31 -9.47
CA HIS A 61 8.46 -5.40 -8.53
C HIS A 61 7.34 -6.30 -9.05
N ASP A 62 7.54 -6.90 -10.24
CA ASP A 62 6.58 -7.86 -10.77
C ASP A 62 6.77 -9.21 -10.06
N LEU A 63 5.85 -9.50 -9.15
CA LEU A 63 5.82 -10.74 -8.37
C LEU A 63 5.56 -11.99 -9.23
N ALA A 64 5.27 -11.83 -10.52
CA ALA A 64 5.02 -12.93 -11.45
C ALA A 64 6.24 -13.23 -12.33
N SER A 65 7.28 -12.39 -12.32
CA SER A 65 8.52 -12.61 -13.07
C SER A 65 9.58 -13.33 -12.22
N GLU A 66 10.52 -14.00 -12.89
CA GLU A 66 11.62 -14.72 -12.22
C GLU A 66 12.73 -13.79 -11.72
N ASP A 67 12.77 -12.55 -12.22
CA ASP A 67 13.79 -11.55 -11.92
C ASP A 67 13.21 -10.19 -11.52
N TYR A 68 11.92 -10.16 -11.16
CA TYR A 68 11.14 -8.97 -10.86
C TYR A 68 11.04 -7.94 -12.00
N ALA A 69 11.54 -8.24 -13.20
CA ALA A 69 11.37 -7.39 -14.37
C ALA A 69 9.89 -7.21 -14.70
N GLY A 70 9.51 -5.98 -15.03
CA GLY A 70 8.17 -5.68 -15.52
C GLY A 70 7.91 -6.28 -16.92
N LYS A 71 6.67 -6.28 -17.33
CA LYS A 71 6.27 -6.73 -18.67
C LYS A 71 6.35 -5.64 -19.75
N GLY A 72 6.99 -4.52 -19.45
CA GLY A 72 7.05 -3.35 -20.32
C GLY A 72 8.34 -2.56 -20.11
N ASP A 73 8.25 -1.25 -20.26
CA ASP A 73 9.37 -0.34 -20.03
C ASP A 73 9.57 -0.06 -18.53
N ASP A 74 10.46 -0.82 -17.90
CA ASP A 74 10.80 -0.65 -16.50
C ASP A 74 11.38 0.72 -16.17
N ARG A 75 12.10 1.38 -17.12
CA ARG A 75 12.60 2.75 -16.92
C ARG A 75 11.45 3.76 -16.81
N ALA A 76 10.40 3.61 -17.61
CA ALA A 76 9.21 4.45 -17.50
C ALA A 76 8.47 4.20 -16.19
N VAL A 77 8.37 2.94 -15.74
CA VAL A 77 7.78 2.59 -14.42
C VAL A 77 8.58 3.19 -13.27
N ILE A 78 9.91 3.10 -13.30
CA ILE A 78 10.81 3.72 -12.30
C ILE A 78 10.59 5.24 -12.26
N ALA A 79 10.54 5.90 -13.40
CA ALA A 79 10.32 7.34 -13.48
C ALA A 79 8.98 7.77 -12.86
N LEU A 80 7.90 7.02 -13.13
CA LEU A 80 6.58 7.25 -12.53
C LEU A 80 6.61 7.02 -11.01
N ASN A 81 7.22 5.91 -10.57
CA ASN A 81 7.32 5.60 -9.14
C ASN A 81 8.09 6.69 -8.38
N ARG A 82 9.21 7.16 -8.94
CA ARG A 82 9.99 8.27 -8.37
C ARG A 82 9.22 9.59 -8.36
N ARG A 83 8.37 9.83 -9.36
CA ARG A 83 7.44 10.97 -9.34
C ARG A 83 6.46 10.88 -8.16
N ALA A 84 5.92 9.69 -7.87
CA ALA A 84 5.06 9.49 -6.70
C ALA A 84 5.81 9.72 -5.38
N ILE A 85 7.05 9.24 -5.28
CA ILE A 85 7.91 9.45 -4.09
C ILE A 85 8.22 10.94 -3.91
N ALA A 86 8.59 11.64 -4.97
CA ALA A 86 8.85 13.08 -4.93
C ALA A 86 7.60 13.87 -4.54
N PHE A 87 6.42 13.47 -5.04
CA PHE A 87 5.15 14.08 -4.64
C PHE A 87 4.86 13.87 -3.15
N ALA A 88 5.10 12.64 -2.64
CA ALA A 88 4.92 12.31 -1.22
C ALA A 88 5.93 13.09 -0.35
N GLN A 89 7.17 13.21 -0.77
CA GLN A 89 8.19 14.01 -0.09
C GLN A 89 7.80 15.49 -0.04
N GLY A 90 7.31 16.06 -1.13
CA GLY A 90 6.78 17.42 -1.14
C GLY A 90 5.58 17.62 -0.21
N ALA A 91 4.78 16.57 0.08
CA ALA A 91 3.76 16.63 1.11
C ALA A 91 4.36 16.61 2.52
N VAL A 92 5.41 15.81 2.73
CA VAL A 92 6.16 15.77 4.01
C VAL A 92 6.69 17.15 4.37
N GLU A 93 7.32 17.81 3.42
CA GLU A 93 7.89 19.15 3.58
C GLU A 93 6.81 20.21 3.81
N ALA A 94 5.78 20.24 2.94
CA ALA A 94 4.72 21.26 3.02
C ALA A 94 3.88 21.14 4.29
N TYR A 95 3.65 19.92 4.77
CA TYR A 95 2.77 19.66 5.92
C TYR A 95 3.50 19.44 7.23
N GLY A 96 4.84 19.44 7.23
CA GLY A 96 5.64 19.19 8.42
C GLY A 96 5.41 17.77 8.97
N ILE A 97 5.25 16.77 8.09
CA ILE A 97 5.09 15.38 8.49
C ILE A 97 6.39 14.91 9.16
N PRO A 98 6.34 14.29 10.36
CA PRO A 98 7.54 13.85 11.05
C PRO A 98 8.45 12.95 10.18
N ALA A 99 9.76 13.22 10.18
CA ALA A 99 10.73 12.48 9.37
C ALA A 99 10.72 10.96 9.65
N GLY A 100 10.39 10.54 10.87
CA GLY A 100 10.20 9.12 11.19
C GLY A 100 9.03 8.45 10.46
N PHE A 101 8.10 9.23 9.89
CA PHE A 101 6.97 8.70 9.14
C PHE A 101 7.25 8.58 7.64
N PHE A 102 8.38 9.11 7.17
CA PHE A 102 8.84 9.03 5.77
C PHE A 102 10.37 8.95 5.77
N ASP A 103 10.90 7.72 5.87
CA ASP A 103 12.33 7.45 6.10
C ASP A 103 13.01 6.94 4.82
N PRO A 104 14.04 7.64 4.29
CA PRO A 104 14.77 7.24 3.09
C PRO A 104 15.78 6.11 3.36
N ALA A 105 15.40 5.10 4.12
CA ALA A 105 16.28 4.00 4.52
C ALA A 105 16.59 2.97 3.42
N GLY A 106 15.89 3.04 2.29
CA GLY A 106 15.93 1.97 1.30
C GLY A 106 15.22 0.71 1.80
N LYS A 107 15.38 -0.40 1.09
CA LYS A 107 14.87 -1.71 1.49
C LYS A 107 15.85 -2.82 1.17
N VAL A 108 15.69 -3.97 1.83
CA VAL A 108 16.44 -5.19 1.52
C VAL A 108 15.49 -6.29 1.07
N ASN A 109 15.81 -6.95 -0.04
CA ASN A 109 15.23 -8.25 -0.38
C ASN A 109 16.06 -9.32 0.35
N GLY A 110 15.53 -9.90 1.43
CA GLY A 110 16.23 -10.90 2.22
C GLY A 110 16.01 -12.30 1.66
N ALA A 111 17.08 -13.08 1.55
CA ALA A 111 17.05 -14.46 1.11
C ALA A 111 17.40 -15.39 2.27
N ALA A 112 16.52 -16.35 2.58
CA ALA A 112 16.74 -17.37 3.61
C ALA A 112 17.05 -18.75 3.02
N SER A 113 17.11 -18.87 1.69
CA SER A 113 17.40 -20.07 0.92
C SER A 113 18.29 -19.75 -0.29
N GLU A 114 18.99 -20.74 -0.82
CA GLU A 114 19.81 -20.61 -2.04
C GLU A 114 18.97 -20.20 -3.24
N ALA A 115 17.75 -20.71 -3.36
CA ALA A 115 16.82 -20.34 -4.44
C ALA A 115 16.46 -18.84 -4.37
N ALA A 116 16.19 -18.32 -3.18
CA ALA A 116 15.90 -16.90 -2.98
C ALA A 116 17.15 -16.02 -3.21
N ASP A 117 18.34 -16.52 -2.85
CA ASP A 117 19.61 -15.84 -3.15
C ASP A 117 19.87 -15.76 -4.66
N ALA A 118 19.57 -16.83 -5.40
CA ALA A 118 19.64 -16.84 -6.86
C ALA A 118 18.67 -15.83 -7.50
N LEU A 119 17.44 -15.69 -6.96
CA LEU A 119 16.48 -14.65 -7.39
C LEU A 119 17.03 -13.23 -7.17
N ASN A 120 17.65 -12.97 -6.01
CA ASN A 120 18.33 -11.70 -5.74
C ASN A 120 19.48 -11.45 -6.71
N GLY A 121 20.24 -12.49 -7.07
CA GLY A 121 21.29 -12.39 -8.07
C GLY A 121 20.75 -12.04 -9.46
N SER A 122 19.65 -12.64 -9.87
CA SER A 122 18.97 -12.31 -11.14
C SER A 122 18.45 -10.87 -11.13
N TYR A 123 17.78 -10.46 -10.05
CA TYR A 123 17.27 -9.09 -9.91
C TYR A 123 18.41 -8.06 -9.90
N ALA A 124 19.53 -8.32 -9.22
CA ALA A 124 20.68 -7.42 -9.23
C ALA A 124 21.25 -7.21 -10.65
N ARG A 125 21.33 -8.28 -11.47
CA ARG A 125 21.73 -8.14 -12.89
C ARG A 125 20.74 -7.33 -13.70
N HIS A 126 19.44 -7.54 -13.49
CA HIS A 126 18.41 -6.75 -14.14
C HIS A 126 18.54 -5.26 -13.76
N LEU A 127 18.67 -4.93 -12.48
CA LEU A 127 18.88 -3.56 -12.01
C LEU A 127 20.13 -2.92 -12.63
N ALA A 128 21.24 -3.65 -12.67
CA ALA A 128 22.47 -3.18 -13.31
C ALA A 128 22.27 -2.85 -14.81
N SER A 129 21.46 -3.64 -15.54
CA SER A 129 21.13 -3.38 -16.94
C SER A 129 20.30 -2.10 -17.14
N LEU A 130 19.56 -1.69 -16.10
CA LEU A 130 18.82 -0.44 -16.07
C LEU A 130 19.65 0.76 -15.58
N GLY A 131 20.87 0.51 -15.05
CA GLY A 131 21.72 1.52 -14.42
C GLY A 131 21.30 1.86 -12.99
N GLU A 132 20.50 0.98 -12.34
CA GLU A 132 19.98 1.19 -11.00
C GLU A 132 20.94 0.64 -9.93
N PRO A 133 21.23 1.43 -8.86
CA PRO A 133 22.15 1.00 -7.81
C PRO A 133 21.51 -0.08 -6.94
N SER A 134 22.32 -1.08 -6.61
CA SER A 134 21.99 -2.11 -5.62
C SER A 134 23.24 -2.64 -4.95
N GLU A 135 23.13 -3.11 -3.71
CA GLU A 135 24.25 -3.67 -2.95
C GLU A 135 23.87 -5.06 -2.43
N ARG A 136 24.76 -6.01 -2.64
CA ARG A 136 24.61 -7.35 -2.05
C ARG A 136 25.16 -7.36 -0.64
N LEU A 137 24.34 -7.83 0.29
CA LEU A 137 24.70 -8.09 1.68
C LEU A 137 24.90 -9.62 1.85
N ASP A 138 25.99 -10.03 2.43
CA ASP A 138 26.20 -11.40 2.86
C ASP A 138 25.47 -11.70 4.19
N ALA A 139 25.63 -12.90 4.71
CA ALA A 139 24.99 -13.31 5.97
C ALA A 139 25.44 -12.43 7.16
N GLN A 140 26.68 -11.94 7.14
CA GLN A 140 27.19 -11.04 8.18
C GLN A 140 26.52 -9.67 8.08
N GLY A 141 26.49 -9.07 6.90
CA GLY A 141 25.81 -7.79 6.64
C GLY A 141 24.32 -7.84 7.00
N MET A 142 23.64 -8.94 6.69
CA MET A 142 22.26 -9.17 7.09
C MET A 142 22.10 -9.26 8.62
N ARG A 143 23.05 -9.88 9.31
CA ARG A 143 23.05 -9.94 10.77
C ARG A 143 23.32 -8.57 11.39
N GLU A 144 24.26 -7.81 10.87
CA GLU A 144 24.55 -6.44 11.31
C GLU A 144 23.36 -5.51 11.13
N LEU A 145 22.60 -5.70 10.05
CA LEU A 145 21.39 -4.94 9.79
C LEU A 145 20.24 -5.36 10.71
N THR A 146 19.93 -6.66 10.78
CA THR A 146 18.68 -7.16 11.36
C THR A 146 18.81 -7.76 12.76
N GLY A 147 20.02 -8.14 13.18
CA GLY A 147 20.28 -8.96 14.37
C GLY A 147 20.00 -10.46 14.16
N SER A 148 19.49 -10.84 13.00
CA SER A 148 19.08 -12.21 12.69
C SER A 148 20.19 -13.00 11.97
N ARG A 149 20.30 -14.28 12.31
CA ARG A 149 21.14 -15.26 11.57
C ARG A 149 20.34 -16.09 10.56
N HIS A 150 19.09 -15.75 10.35
CA HIS A 150 18.18 -16.50 9.49
C HIS A 150 18.50 -16.34 8.00
N TYR A 151 18.96 -15.16 7.60
CA TYR A 151 19.21 -14.81 6.21
C TYR A 151 20.60 -15.27 5.75
N LEU A 152 20.66 -15.85 4.55
CA LEU A 152 21.91 -16.20 3.86
C LEU A 152 22.52 -14.96 3.19
N SER A 153 21.66 -14.09 2.66
CA SER A 153 22.07 -12.87 1.96
C SER A 153 20.91 -11.87 1.89
N GLY A 154 21.19 -10.68 1.35
CA GLY A 154 20.22 -9.68 1.00
C GLY A 154 20.64 -8.85 -0.20
N LEU A 155 19.67 -8.21 -0.86
CA LEU A 155 19.91 -7.21 -1.89
C LEU A 155 19.31 -5.89 -1.41
N TRP A 156 20.15 -4.94 -1.06
CA TRP A 156 19.72 -3.60 -0.67
C TRP A 156 19.56 -2.70 -1.89
N THR A 157 18.51 -1.85 -1.88
CA THR A 157 18.22 -0.85 -2.90
C THR A 157 17.85 0.48 -2.23
N PRO A 158 18.44 1.63 -2.65
CA PRO A 158 18.35 2.90 -1.90
C PRO A 158 17.04 3.67 -2.10
N GLY A 159 16.36 3.52 -3.24
CA GLY A 159 15.28 4.45 -3.65
C GLY A 159 13.94 4.26 -2.93
N THR A 160 13.78 3.21 -2.14
CA THR A 160 12.54 2.95 -1.38
C THR A 160 12.45 3.84 -0.14
N MET A 161 11.29 4.50 0.06
CA MET A 161 10.95 5.18 1.30
C MET A 161 10.22 4.23 2.24
N MET A 162 10.63 4.22 3.51
CA MET A 162 9.97 3.46 4.56
C MET A 162 9.01 4.34 5.35
N LEU A 163 7.72 4.08 5.21
CA LEU A 163 6.68 4.85 5.87
C LEU A 163 6.30 4.27 7.23
N GLN A 164 5.94 5.12 8.18
CA GLN A 164 4.98 4.74 9.22
C GLN A 164 3.58 5.04 8.63
N PRO A 165 2.88 4.03 8.10
CA PRO A 165 1.75 4.28 7.19
C PRO A 165 0.62 5.08 7.82
N ALA A 166 0.23 4.70 9.05
CA ALA A 166 -0.87 5.36 9.74
C ALA A 166 -0.53 6.80 10.14
N GLY A 167 0.70 7.03 10.62
CA GLY A 167 1.18 8.38 10.96
C GLY A 167 1.26 9.28 9.73
N TYR A 168 1.81 8.76 8.63
CA TYR A 168 1.88 9.49 7.36
C TYR A 168 0.51 9.90 6.85
N VAL A 169 -0.45 8.95 6.76
CA VAL A 169 -1.81 9.22 6.25
C VAL A 169 -2.55 10.25 7.12
N ARG A 170 -2.46 10.12 8.46
CA ARG A 170 -3.10 11.07 9.38
C ARG A 170 -2.48 12.45 9.30
N ALA A 171 -1.17 12.56 9.29
CA ALA A 171 -0.47 13.83 9.18
C ALA A 171 -0.71 14.50 7.80
N PHE A 172 -0.81 13.70 6.74
CA PHE A 172 -1.16 14.19 5.41
C PHE A 172 -2.59 14.79 5.40
N GLY A 173 -3.58 14.06 5.95
CA GLY A 173 -4.96 14.58 6.04
C GLY A 173 -5.07 15.84 6.89
N GLU A 174 -4.28 15.94 7.96
CA GLU A 174 -4.20 17.15 8.78
C GLU A 174 -3.56 18.33 8.03
N GLY A 175 -2.53 18.07 7.23
CA GLY A 175 -1.94 19.06 6.33
C GLY A 175 -2.96 19.62 5.34
N LEU A 176 -3.75 18.76 4.71
CA LEU A 176 -4.83 19.15 3.80
C LEU A 176 -5.92 20.00 4.50
N ARG A 177 -6.29 19.66 5.74
CA ARG A 177 -7.24 20.48 6.53
C ARG A 177 -6.71 21.90 6.74
N ARG A 178 -5.42 22.04 7.04
CA ARG A 178 -4.77 23.36 7.20
C ARG A 178 -4.73 24.16 5.90
N GLU A 179 -4.71 23.50 4.75
CA GLU A 179 -4.85 24.12 3.43
C GLU A 179 -6.30 24.43 3.03
N GLY A 180 -7.29 24.17 3.91
CA GLY A 180 -8.70 24.45 3.65
C GLY A 180 -9.45 23.34 2.91
N VAL A 181 -8.86 22.14 2.74
CA VAL A 181 -9.59 20.98 2.21
C VAL A 181 -10.51 20.43 3.29
N GLY A 182 -11.78 20.20 2.96
CA GLY A 182 -12.74 19.55 3.84
C GLY A 182 -12.42 18.06 3.98
N VAL A 183 -11.78 17.62 5.07
CA VAL A 183 -11.51 16.18 5.32
C VAL A 183 -12.44 15.66 6.41
N PHE A 184 -13.46 14.92 5.99
CA PHE A 184 -14.53 14.41 6.84
C PHE A 184 -14.33 12.90 7.09
N GLU A 185 -14.11 12.55 8.36
CA GLU A 185 -14.02 11.17 8.84
C GLU A 185 -15.41 10.69 9.33
N ALA A 186 -15.58 9.37 9.48
CA ALA A 186 -16.87 8.77 9.84
C ALA A 186 -18.03 9.29 8.95
N SER A 187 -17.73 9.46 7.66
CA SER A 187 -18.65 10.01 6.67
C SER A 187 -18.78 9.06 5.46
N PRO A 188 -19.26 7.81 5.68
CA PRO A 188 -19.40 6.85 4.60
C PRO A 188 -20.40 7.37 3.56
N VAL A 189 -20.00 7.33 2.29
CA VAL A 189 -20.91 7.56 1.18
C VAL A 189 -21.75 6.30 0.97
N THR A 190 -23.03 6.39 1.29
CA THR A 190 -23.97 5.27 1.25
C THR A 190 -24.77 5.19 -0.05
N ALA A 191 -24.91 6.31 -0.74
CA ALA A 191 -25.51 6.39 -2.06
C ALA A 191 -24.86 7.53 -2.86
N MET A 192 -24.85 7.38 -4.17
CA MET A 192 -24.35 8.37 -5.11
C MET A 192 -25.26 8.41 -6.33
N ARG A 193 -25.66 9.59 -6.76
CA ARG A 193 -26.50 9.76 -7.94
C ARG A 193 -26.08 11.01 -8.72
N ARG A 194 -26.29 10.96 -10.02
CA ARG A 194 -26.09 12.12 -10.88
C ARG A 194 -27.32 13.00 -10.89
N GLU A 195 -27.14 14.28 -10.73
CA GLU A 195 -28.18 15.31 -10.81
C GLU A 195 -27.78 16.40 -11.83
N GLY A 196 -28.24 16.23 -13.06
CA GLY A 196 -27.84 17.11 -14.17
C GLY A 196 -26.34 17.05 -14.46
N ALA A 197 -25.64 18.15 -14.28
CA ALA A 197 -24.19 18.26 -14.45
C ALA A 197 -23.40 17.96 -13.18
N SER A 198 -24.06 17.69 -12.05
CA SER A 198 -23.43 17.47 -10.73
C SER A 198 -23.71 16.06 -10.23
N TRP A 199 -22.98 15.67 -9.20
CA TRP A 199 -23.18 14.45 -8.43
C TRP A 199 -23.65 14.78 -7.03
N GLU A 200 -24.64 14.05 -6.52
CA GLU A 200 -25.03 14.05 -5.13
C GLU A 200 -24.48 12.79 -4.45
N LEU A 201 -23.75 12.98 -3.35
CA LEU A 201 -23.25 11.92 -2.49
C LEU A 201 -23.98 11.99 -1.14
N VAL A 202 -24.58 10.89 -0.71
CA VAL A 202 -25.35 10.82 0.54
C VAL A 202 -24.48 10.19 1.62
N THR A 203 -24.43 10.84 2.77
CA THR A 203 -23.82 10.33 4.00
C THR A 203 -24.89 10.25 5.12
N PRO A 204 -24.64 9.56 6.24
CA PRO A 204 -25.61 9.46 7.32
C PRO A 204 -26.03 10.81 7.95
N ARG A 205 -25.21 11.88 7.80
CA ARG A 205 -25.42 13.16 8.49
C ARG A 205 -25.50 14.37 7.56
N GLY A 206 -25.51 14.15 6.25
CA GLY A 206 -25.60 15.24 5.27
C GLY A 206 -25.32 14.74 3.86
N ARG A 207 -25.38 15.66 2.92
CA ARG A 207 -25.16 15.41 1.49
C ARG A 207 -24.04 16.29 0.97
N VAL A 208 -23.30 15.75 -0.01
CA VAL A 208 -22.32 16.54 -0.74
C VAL A 208 -22.75 16.63 -2.20
N ARG A 209 -22.89 17.86 -2.69
CA ARG A 209 -23.07 18.16 -4.11
C ARG A 209 -21.73 18.55 -4.70
N ALA A 210 -21.31 17.84 -5.76
CA ALA A 210 -20.01 18.07 -6.38
C ALA A 210 -20.13 18.14 -7.91
N GLY A 211 -19.36 19.03 -8.52
CA GLY A 211 -19.23 19.08 -9.99
C GLY A 211 -18.55 17.83 -10.54
N GLN A 212 -17.55 17.33 -9.84
CA GLN A 212 -16.85 16.08 -10.16
C GLN A 212 -16.63 15.22 -8.91
N VAL A 213 -16.48 13.91 -9.10
CA VAL A 213 -16.22 12.94 -8.03
C VAL A 213 -15.02 12.08 -8.38
N ILE A 214 -14.14 11.85 -7.42
CA ILE A 214 -13.03 10.88 -7.52
C ILE A 214 -13.28 9.74 -6.51
N LEU A 215 -13.54 8.54 -7.00
CA LEU A 215 -13.63 7.33 -6.18
C LEU A 215 -12.23 6.80 -5.90
N ALA A 216 -11.76 6.94 -4.66
CA ALA A 216 -10.49 6.43 -4.15
C ALA A 216 -10.69 5.31 -3.12
N ALA A 217 -11.76 4.52 -3.28
CA ALA A 217 -12.24 3.52 -2.35
C ALA A 217 -11.65 2.11 -2.58
N ASN A 218 -10.62 1.98 -3.42
CA ASN A 218 -9.94 0.72 -3.75
C ASN A 218 -10.94 -0.39 -4.15
N GLY A 219 -10.97 -1.54 -3.47
CA GLY A 219 -11.88 -2.66 -3.76
C GLY A 219 -13.35 -2.33 -3.58
N HIS A 220 -13.69 -1.36 -2.74
CA HIS A 220 -15.07 -0.88 -2.58
C HIS A 220 -15.62 -0.16 -3.82
N LEU A 221 -14.81 -0.01 -4.90
CA LEU A 221 -15.31 0.42 -6.21
C LEU A 221 -16.47 -0.47 -6.70
N GLU A 222 -16.46 -1.78 -6.38
CA GLU A 222 -17.57 -2.68 -6.69
C GLU A 222 -18.86 -2.35 -5.92
N SER A 223 -18.75 -1.78 -4.72
CA SER A 223 -19.91 -1.34 -3.91
C SER A 223 -20.63 -0.15 -4.57
N PHE A 224 -19.91 0.66 -5.34
CA PHE A 224 -20.46 1.74 -6.16
C PHE A 224 -20.96 1.28 -7.54
N GLY A 225 -20.89 -0.01 -7.85
CA GLY A 225 -21.41 -0.59 -9.09
C GLY A 225 -20.40 -0.75 -10.22
N PHE A 226 -19.16 -0.30 -10.03
CA PHE A 226 -18.12 -0.32 -11.07
C PHE A 226 -17.18 -1.53 -10.92
N ALA A 227 -16.60 -1.98 -12.03
CA ALA A 227 -15.66 -3.10 -12.10
C ALA A 227 -16.15 -4.43 -11.48
N ARG A 228 -17.47 -4.66 -11.37
CA ARG A 228 -18.08 -5.85 -10.78
C ARG A 228 -17.58 -7.14 -11.45
N GLY A 229 -17.16 -8.11 -10.60
CA GLY A 229 -16.63 -9.40 -11.05
C GLY A 229 -15.26 -9.30 -11.75
N ARG A 230 -14.53 -8.22 -11.51
CA ARG A 230 -13.19 -7.98 -12.10
C ARG A 230 -12.12 -7.79 -11.03
N LEU A 231 -12.50 -7.63 -9.75
CA LEU A 231 -11.60 -7.33 -8.65
C LEU A 231 -11.41 -8.56 -7.74
N MET A 232 -10.16 -8.89 -7.45
CA MET A 232 -9.79 -9.92 -6.49
C MET A 232 -9.53 -9.27 -5.13
N HIS A 233 -10.35 -9.61 -4.14
CA HIS A 233 -10.22 -9.13 -2.77
C HIS A 233 -9.33 -10.07 -1.97
N VAL A 234 -8.07 -9.70 -1.82
CA VAL A 234 -7.06 -10.45 -1.08
C VAL A 234 -6.78 -9.75 0.24
N PHE A 235 -6.72 -10.50 1.33
CA PHE A 235 -6.26 -9.99 2.61
C PHE A 235 -4.85 -10.50 2.90
N LEU A 236 -4.00 -9.58 3.32
CA LEU A 236 -2.67 -9.82 3.83
C LEU A 236 -2.68 -9.59 5.33
N TYR A 237 -1.92 -10.39 6.06
CA TYR A 237 -1.95 -10.38 7.52
C TYR A 237 -0.61 -9.92 8.08
N ALA A 238 -0.67 -9.19 9.18
CA ALA A 238 0.51 -8.76 9.92
C ALA A 238 0.28 -8.88 11.43
N SER A 239 1.36 -9.05 12.17
CA SER A 239 1.40 -8.96 13.62
C SER A 239 2.57 -8.08 14.06
N MET A 240 2.46 -7.52 15.25
CA MET A 240 3.48 -6.66 15.83
C MET A 240 3.73 -7.07 17.28
N THR A 241 5.01 -7.12 17.68
CA THR A 241 5.40 -7.46 19.05
C THR A 241 4.89 -6.42 20.06
N VAL A 242 4.86 -6.78 21.34
CA VAL A 242 4.90 -5.80 22.42
C VAL A 242 6.09 -4.86 22.24
N GLU A 243 6.08 -3.70 22.88
CA GLU A 243 7.27 -2.84 22.91
C GLU A 243 8.41 -3.61 23.57
N LEU A 244 9.55 -3.69 22.87
CA LEU A 244 10.73 -4.41 23.33
C LEU A 244 11.44 -3.56 24.38
N ASP A 245 11.72 -4.15 25.53
CA ASP A 245 12.50 -3.54 26.59
C ASP A 245 14.01 -3.47 26.26
N ALA A 246 14.79 -2.90 27.12
CA ALA A 246 16.22 -2.71 26.89
C ALA A 246 16.98 -4.04 26.73
N GLU A 247 16.57 -5.09 27.44
CA GLU A 247 17.20 -6.40 27.31
C GLU A 247 16.87 -7.08 26.00
N ALA A 248 15.60 -7.10 25.61
CA ALA A 248 15.16 -7.62 24.32
C ALA A 248 15.82 -6.87 23.16
N LEU A 249 15.97 -5.54 23.25
CA LEU A 249 16.68 -4.74 22.25
C LEU A 249 18.17 -5.09 22.15
N ARG A 250 18.82 -5.31 23.29
CA ARG A 250 20.22 -5.76 23.34
C ARG A 250 20.40 -7.15 22.71
N LEU A 251 19.49 -8.08 23.02
CA LEU A 251 19.48 -9.43 22.45
C LEU A 251 19.16 -9.42 20.94
N LEU A 252 18.23 -8.58 20.50
CA LEU A 252 17.90 -8.41 19.09
C LEU A 252 19.12 -7.94 18.30
N GLY A 253 19.84 -6.94 18.80
CA GLY A 253 20.94 -6.32 18.06
C GLY A 253 20.48 -5.63 16.79
N GLY A 254 21.38 -5.49 15.81
CA GLY A 254 21.10 -4.87 14.53
C GLY A 254 20.82 -3.36 14.61
N ARG A 255 20.44 -2.77 13.47
CA ARG A 255 20.07 -1.34 13.40
C ARG A 255 18.71 -1.09 14.05
N SER A 256 18.47 0.13 14.54
CA SER A 256 17.20 0.51 15.20
C SER A 256 16.01 0.53 14.26
N ARG A 257 16.22 0.75 12.97
CA ARG A 257 15.20 0.71 11.90
C ARG A 257 15.70 -0.08 10.71
N TRP A 258 14.88 -0.93 10.19
CA TRP A 258 15.12 -1.63 8.93
C TRP A 258 13.83 -2.25 8.40
N GLY A 259 13.82 -2.55 7.10
CA GLY A 259 12.77 -3.29 6.43
C GLY A 259 13.36 -4.33 5.49
N VAL A 260 12.90 -5.57 5.65
CA VAL A 260 13.27 -6.70 4.81
C VAL A 260 12.00 -7.23 4.15
N THR A 261 11.95 -7.17 2.82
CA THR A 261 10.97 -7.89 2.02
C THR A 261 11.56 -9.26 1.67
N PRO A 262 10.77 -10.33 1.58
CA PRO A 262 11.30 -11.61 1.14
C PRO A 262 11.67 -11.57 -0.34
N SER A 263 12.68 -12.36 -0.74
CA SER A 263 13.00 -12.57 -2.15
C SER A 263 11.96 -13.45 -2.85
N ASP A 264 11.35 -14.41 -2.14
CA ASP A 264 10.14 -15.10 -2.62
C ASP A 264 8.89 -14.24 -2.33
N PRO A 265 8.04 -13.95 -3.32
CA PRO A 265 6.86 -13.09 -3.16
C PRO A 265 5.89 -13.49 -2.04
N MET A 266 5.83 -14.78 -1.70
CA MET A 266 4.97 -15.31 -0.63
C MET A 266 5.68 -15.50 0.71
N GLY A 267 6.93 -15.11 0.80
CA GLY A 267 7.72 -15.12 2.02
C GLY A 267 7.30 -14.08 3.04
N THR A 268 8.13 -13.88 4.03
CA THR A 268 7.83 -13.08 5.21
C THR A 268 8.52 -11.71 5.14
N THR A 269 7.75 -10.66 5.09
CA THR A 269 8.24 -9.29 5.33
C THR A 269 8.47 -9.09 6.81
N MET A 270 9.65 -8.57 7.16
CA MET A 270 9.99 -8.16 8.52
C MET A 270 10.33 -6.68 8.54
N ARG A 271 9.92 -5.99 9.59
CA ARG A 271 10.25 -4.59 9.79
C ARG A 271 10.50 -4.30 11.26
N ARG A 272 11.62 -3.66 11.55
CA ARG A 272 11.89 -3.06 12.87
C ARG A 272 11.56 -1.58 12.82
N ILE A 273 10.79 -1.14 13.81
CA ILE A 273 10.44 0.25 14.04
C ILE A 273 10.99 0.68 15.41
N ASP A 274 11.20 1.97 15.58
CA ASP A 274 11.65 2.57 16.84
C ASP A 274 10.63 3.56 17.41
N ARG A 275 10.99 4.25 18.47
CA ARG A 275 10.11 5.22 19.14
C ARG A 275 9.62 6.33 18.22
N GLY A 276 10.40 6.75 17.22
CA GLY A 276 9.99 7.75 16.23
C GLY A 276 8.91 7.24 15.27
N GLN A 277 8.66 5.92 15.26
CA GLN A 277 7.65 5.27 14.42
C GLN A 277 6.53 4.57 15.23
N GLY A 278 6.48 4.77 16.55
CA GLY A 278 5.42 4.24 17.42
C GLY A 278 5.86 3.13 18.38
N GLY A 279 7.14 3.07 18.74
CA GLY A 279 7.70 2.14 19.72
C GLY A 279 8.76 1.21 19.16
N ASN A 280 9.59 0.67 20.03
CA ASN A 280 10.63 -0.30 19.66
C ASN A 280 9.98 -1.68 19.43
N ARG A 281 9.59 -1.97 18.21
CA ARG A 281 8.79 -3.16 17.89
C ARG A 281 9.26 -3.83 16.60
N VAL A 282 8.89 -5.09 16.44
CA VAL A 282 9.07 -5.82 15.17
C VAL A 282 7.70 -6.18 14.60
N VAL A 283 7.51 -5.83 13.33
CA VAL A 283 6.33 -6.20 12.53
C VAL A 283 6.69 -7.39 11.68
N THR A 284 5.85 -8.42 11.72
CA THR A 284 5.92 -9.62 10.87
C THR A 284 4.70 -9.65 9.97
N ARG A 285 4.89 -9.73 8.66
CA ARG A 285 3.81 -9.80 7.67
C ARG A 285 4.04 -11.00 6.77
N THR A 286 3.09 -11.91 6.74
CA THR A 286 2.99 -13.02 5.79
C THR A 286 1.56 -13.57 5.82
N ALA A 287 1.31 -14.63 5.07
CA ALA A 287 0.00 -15.23 4.84
C ALA A 287 -0.95 -14.32 4.05
N ALA A 288 -1.79 -14.96 3.26
CA ALA A 288 -2.81 -14.32 2.45
C ALA A 288 -4.09 -15.15 2.41
N SER A 289 -5.23 -14.51 2.16
CA SER A 289 -6.48 -15.17 1.80
C SER A 289 -7.25 -14.40 0.75
N PHE A 290 -7.98 -15.10 -0.10
CA PHE A 290 -8.94 -14.51 -1.02
C PHE A 290 -10.32 -14.52 -0.37
N GLU A 291 -10.86 -13.33 -0.12
CA GLU A 291 -12.13 -13.12 0.59
C GLU A 291 -13.08 -12.25 -0.24
N PRO A 292 -13.90 -12.85 -1.12
CA PRO A 292 -14.81 -12.10 -1.99
C PRO A 292 -15.81 -11.21 -1.24
N GLY A 293 -16.13 -11.55 0.03
CA GLY A 293 -16.97 -10.73 0.90
C GLY A 293 -16.27 -9.52 1.53
N MET A 294 -15.04 -9.23 1.15
CA MET A 294 -14.23 -8.11 1.66
C MET A 294 -14.08 -8.08 3.20
N ALA A 295 -14.18 -9.23 3.84
CA ALA A 295 -13.96 -9.38 5.28
C ALA A 295 -13.25 -10.71 5.59
N PRO A 296 -12.11 -10.70 6.29
CA PRO A 296 -11.44 -11.91 6.76
C PRO A 296 -12.21 -12.49 7.95
N THR A 297 -12.13 -13.81 8.14
CA THR A 297 -12.69 -14.47 9.31
C THR A 297 -11.72 -14.43 10.49
N GLU A 298 -12.23 -14.54 11.71
CA GLU A 298 -11.39 -14.67 12.92
C GLU A 298 -10.46 -15.89 12.84
N VAL A 299 -10.94 -17.01 12.30
CA VAL A 299 -10.15 -18.23 12.09
C VAL A 299 -8.95 -17.95 11.17
N THR A 300 -9.15 -17.19 10.10
CA THR A 300 -8.06 -16.83 9.17
C THR A 300 -7.04 -15.90 9.84
N LEU A 301 -7.52 -14.94 10.64
CA LEU A 301 -6.64 -14.04 11.40
C LEU A 301 -5.85 -14.79 12.46
N ALA A 302 -6.46 -15.67 13.24
CA ALA A 302 -5.79 -16.49 14.26
C ALA A 302 -4.73 -17.42 13.64
N ARG A 303 -5.05 -18.05 12.50
CA ARG A 303 -4.06 -18.85 11.75
C ARG A 303 -2.86 -18.01 11.32
N ALA A 304 -3.09 -16.84 10.77
CA ALA A 304 -2.02 -15.95 10.34
C ALA A 304 -1.15 -15.51 11.52
N ALA A 305 -1.75 -15.16 12.65
CA ALA A 305 -1.03 -14.79 13.88
C ALA A 305 -0.11 -15.92 14.37
N ALA A 306 -0.59 -17.18 14.36
CA ALA A 306 0.24 -18.34 14.71
C ALA A 306 1.44 -18.53 13.75
N ILE A 307 1.23 -18.32 12.45
CA ILE A 307 2.33 -18.33 11.46
C ILE A 307 3.33 -17.20 11.74
N HIS A 308 2.86 -16.00 12.08
CA HIS A 308 3.73 -14.86 12.38
C HIS A 308 4.62 -15.13 13.61
N CYS A 309 4.07 -15.73 14.68
CA CYS A 309 4.87 -16.15 15.84
C CYS A 309 5.98 -17.14 15.43
N ALA A 310 5.64 -18.19 14.68
CA ALA A 310 6.60 -19.18 14.22
C ALA A 310 7.70 -18.56 13.32
N LYS A 311 7.31 -17.65 12.41
CA LYS A 311 8.25 -16.94 11.53
C LYS A 311 9.16 -15.96 12.29
N PHE A 312 8.63 -15.30 13.32
CA PHE A 312 9.40 -14.45 14.22
C PHE A 312 10.41 -15.26 15.03
N ASP A 313 9.97 -16.34 15.68
CA ASP A 313 10.85 -17.23 16.48
C ASP A 313 11.97 -17.85 15.65
N ALA A 314 11.68 -18.23 14.39
CA ALA A 314 12.68 -18.77 13.47
C ALA A 314 13.76 -17.73 13.12
N ARG A 315 13.41 -16.44 13.05
CA ARG A 315 14.34 -15.36 12.72
C ARG A 315 15.08 -14.82 13.93
N PHE A 316 14.45 -14.86 15.07
CA PHE A 316 14.96 -14.30 16.33
C PHE A 316 14.82 -15.31 17.48
N PRO A 317 15.52 -16.48 17.41
CA PRO A 317 15.42 -17.50 18.46
C PRO A 317 15.84 -16.98 19.84
N GLN A 318 16.69 -15.95 19.90
CA GLN A 318 17.09 -15.25 21.12
C GLN A 318 15.96 -14.43 21.78
N LEU A 319 14.87 -14.18 21.05
CA LEU A 319 13.67 -13.46 21.51
C LEU A 319 12.44 -14.38 21.61
N ARG A 320 12.65 -15.71 21.62
CA ARG A 320 11.55 -16.65 21.77
C ARG A 320 10.74 -16.36 23.01
N GLY A 321 9.43 -16.29 22.88
CA GLY A 321 8.52 -15.95 23.96
C GLY A 321 8.11 -14.48 23.98
N VAL A 322 8.72 -13.61 23.17
CA VAL A 322 8.21 -12.25 22.98
C VAL A 322 6.82 -12.31 22.34
N ARG A 323 5.84 -11.73 23.02
CA ARG A 323 4.44 -11.80 22.66
C ARG A 323 4.13 -10.85 21.49
N MET A 324 3.27 -11.27 20.57
CA MET A 324 2.61 -10.39 19.62
C MET A 324 1.46 -9.66 20.33
N GLU A 325 1.50 -8.34 20.34
CA GLU A 325 0.48 -7.49 20.96
C GLU A 325 -0.67 -7.21 20.01
N HIS A 326 -0.34 -7.02 18.74
CA HIS A 326 -1.32 -6.68 17.71
C HIS A 326 -1.27 -7.67 16.56
N ALA A 327 -2.46 -8.00 16.04
CA ALA A 327 -2.61 -8.72 14.78
C ALA A 327 -3.74 -8.06 13.98
N TRP A 328 -3.52 -7.90 12.67
CA TRP A 328 -4.50 -7.26 11.79
C TRP A 328 -4.44 -7.82 10.37
N ALA A 329 -5.47 -7.51 9.60
CA ALA A 329 -5.56 -7.78 8.18
C ALA A 329 -5.60 -6.48 7.38
N GLY A 330 -4.92 -6.45 6.25
CA GLY A 330 -4.95 -5.37 5.26
C GLY A 330 -5.62 -5.82 3.97
N HIS A 331 -6.62 -5.07 3.50
CA HIS A 331 -7.32 -5.36 2.25
C HIS A 331 -6.48 -4.93 1.05
N LEU A 332 -6.16 -5.87 0.19
CA LEU A 332 -5.48 -5.68 -1.07
C LEU A 332 -6.42 -6.03 -2.22
N THR A 333 -6.54 -5.15 -3.20
CA THR A 333 -7.33 -5.40 -4.39
C THR A 333 -6.42 -5.59 -5.58
N LEU A 334 -6.65 -6.66 -6.32
CA LEU A 334 -5.90 -7.00 -7.53
C LEU A 334 -6.86 -7.15 -8.71
N THR A 335 -6.36 -6.93 -9.93
CA THR A 335 -7.01 -7.34 -11.17
C THR A 335 -6.25 -8.53 -11.78
N ARG A 336 -6.93 -9.35 -12.56
CA ARG A 336 -6.33 -10.54 -13.18
C ARG A 336 -5.17 -10.21 -14.12
N ASN A 337 -5.21 -9.06 -14.76
CA ASN A 337 -4.20 -8.59 -15.71
C ASN A 337 -3.26 -7.50 -15.16
N GLY A 338 -3.29 -7.24 -13.84
CA GLY A 338 -2.35 -6.35 -13.17
C GLY A 338 -2.57 -4.85 -13.44
N VAL A 339 -3.69 -4.46 -14.04
CA VAL A 339 -4.00 -3.07 -14.36
C VAL A 339 -4.70 -2.36 -13.20
N ALA A 340 -4.55 -1.04 -13.11
CA ALA A 340 -5.34 -0.20 -12.22
C ALA A 340 -6.77 0.00 -12.78
N VAL A 341 -7.64 0.58 -11.97
CA VAL A 341 -8.90 1.17 -12.44
C VAL A 341 -8.80 2.66 -12.17
N THR A 342 -8.18 3.38 -13.10
CA THR A 342 -7.86 4.80 -12.96
C THR A 342 -8.24 5.54 -14.24
N GLY A 343 -8.99 6.63 -14.09
CA GLY A 343 -9.52 7.42 -15.20
C GLY A 343 -11.01 7.70 -15.03
N GLU A 344 -11.62 8.33 -16.04
CA GLU A 344 -13.04 8.59 -16.06
C GLU A 344 -13.83 7.30 -16.28
N ILE A 345 -14.79 7.03 -15.40
CA ILE A 345 -15.63 5.83 -15.43
C ILE A 345 -17.10 6.13 -15.70
N ASP A 346 -17.50 7.36 -15.54
CA ASP A 346 -18.76 7.96 -15.96
C ASP A 346 -18.54 9.47 -16.08
N GLN A 347 -19.41 10.20 -16.71
CA GLN A 347 -19.25 11.64 -16.94
C GLN A 347 -19.07 12.41 -15.62
N GLY A 348 -17.88 13.03 -15.42
CA GLY A 348 -17.51 13.73 -14.20
C GLY A 348 -17.28 12.81 -13.00
N LEU A 349 -17.18 11.51 -13.22
CA LEU A 349 -16.87 10.51 -12.20
C LEU A 349 -15.58 9.78 -12.54
N TRP A 350 -14.59 9.92 -11.69
CA TRP A 350 -13.24 9.40 -11.85
C TRP A 350 -12.95 8.29 -10.86
N SER A 351 -12.13 7.34 -11.24
CA SER A 351 -11.62 6.30 -10.36
C SER A 351 -10.12 6.48 -10.12
N ALA A 352 -9.70 6.29 -8.87
CA ALA A 352 -8.32 6.23 -8.39
C ALA A 352 -8.10 4.94 -7.59
N CYS A 353 -8.42 3.77 -8.18
CA CYS A 353 -8.52 2.51 -7.48
C CYS A 353 -7.56 1.46 -8.03
N VAL A 354 -7.28 0.45 -7.20
CA VAL A 354 -6.56 -0.79 -7.53
C VAL A 354 -5.06 -0.59 -7.81
N CYS A 355 -4.27 -0.62 -6.73
CA CYS A 355 -2.81 -0.53 -6.81
C CYS A 355 -2.10 -1.84 -7.16
N ASN A 356 -2.81 -2.96 -7.28
CA ASN A 356 -2.28 -4.31 -7.61
C ASN A 356 -1.07 -4.75 -6.76
N GLY A 357 -1.08 -4.47 -5.46
CA GLY A 357 -0.02 -4.90 -4.54
C GLY A 357 1.21 -4.00 -4.50
N LEU A 358 1.38 -3.08 -5.44
CA LEU A 358 2.46 -2.09 -5.44
C LEU A 358 2.20 -0.92 -4.48
N GLY A 359 1.19 -1.08 -3.63
CA GLY A 359 0.91 -0.35 -2.42
C GLY A 359 0.91 1.16 -2.57
N THR A 360 1.73 1.80 -1.76
CA THR A 360 1.76 3.24 -1.53
C THR A 360 2.09 4.03 -2.79
N THR A 361 3.11 3.59 -3.54
CA THR A 361 3.58 4.30 -4.75
C THR A 361 2.49 4.36 -5.81
N ARG A 362 1.94 3.19 -6.19
CA ARG A 362 0.91 3.13 -7.22
C ARG A 362 -0.41 3.76 -6.78
N SER A 363 -0.78 3.67 -5.49
CA SER A 363 -1.95 4.39 -4.97
C SER A 363 -1.77 5.92 -5.06
N THR A 364 -0.58 6.43 -4.79
CA THR A 364 -0.27 7.85 -5.00
C THR A 364 -0.44 8.22 -6.48
N LEU A 365 0.10 7.40 -7.40
CA LEU A 365 -0.04 7.64 -8.85
C LEU A 365 -1.50 7.60 -9.32
N THR A 366 -2.32 6.65 -8.83
CA THR A 366 -3.75 6.61 -9.20
C THR A 366 -4.47 7.87 -8.76
N GLY A 367 -4.15 8.38 -7.57
CA GLY A 367 -4.68 9.66 -7.08
C GLY A 367 -4.26 10.85 -7.96
N LEU A 368 -2.98 10.93 -8.33
CA LEU A 368 -2.46 11.94 -9.25
C LEU A 368 -3.17 11.86 -10.61
N GLY A 369 -3.24 10.65 -11.19
CA GLY A 369 -3.84 10.45 -12.52
C GLY A 369 -5.32 10.82 -12.56
N ALA A 370 -6.10 10.46 -11.53
CA ALA A 370 -7.51 10.83 -11.45
C ALA A 370 -7.70 12.35 -11.27
N ALA A 371 -6.89 12.99 -10.42
CA ALA A 371 -6.97 14.44 -10.21
C ALA A 371 -6.55 15.23 -11.47
N GLU A 372 -5.44 14.83 -12.11
CA GLU A 372 -4.97 15.45 -13.35
C GLU A 372 -5.99 15.26 -14.48
N GLY A 373 -6.56 14.05 -14.63
CA GLY A 373 -7.59 13.78 -15.62
C GLY A 373 -8.85 14.61 -15.39
N ALA A 374 -9.35 14.67 -14.15
CA ALA A 374 -10.52 15.48 -13.78
C ALA A 374 -10.34 16.98 -14.09
N MET A 375 -9.12 17.46 -14.06
CA MET A 375 -8.76 18.84 -14.39
C MET A 375 -8.31 19.04 -15.84
N GLY A 376 -8.41 17.99 -16.70
CA GLY A 376 -7.98 18.06 -18.09
C GLY A 376 -6.47 18.23 -18.29
N VAL A 377 -5.66 17.89 -17.28
CA VAL A 377 -4.20 17.99 -17.35
C VAL A 377 -3.61 16.73 -17.96
N GLU A 378 -2.97 16.88 -19.10
CA GLU A 378 -2.21 15.81 -19.73
C GLU A 378 -0.82 15.67 -19.10
N SER A 379 -0.44 14.48 -18.70
CA SER A 379 0.83 14.19 -18.02
C SER A 379 1.33 12.76 -18.34
N PRO A 380 2.58 12.43 -17.99
CA PRO A 380 3.05 11.04 -18.05
C PRO A 380 2.17 10.08 -17.23
N VAL A 381 1.58 10.54 -16.13
CA VAL A 381 0.72 9.72 -15.26
C VAL A 381 -0.64 9.44 -15.93
N THR A 382 -1.28 10.45 -16.48
CA THR A 382 -2.57 10.30 -17.20
C THR A 382 -2.40 9.44 -18.45
N ARG A 383 -1.31 9.63 -19.22
CA ARG A 383 -1.01 8.80 -20.40
C ARG A 383 -0.75 7.33 -20.03
N HIS A 384 -0.04 7.09 -18.91
CA HIS A 384 0.21 5.73 -18.42
C HIS A 384 -1.10 4.98 -18.14
N PHE A 385 -2.00 5.58 -17.37
CA PHE A 385 -3.28 4.93 -17.04
C PHE A 385 -4.23 4.85 -18.21
N ALA A 386 -4.24 5.81 -19.12
CA ALA A 386 -5.04 5.76 -20.35
C ALA A 386 -4.60 4.64 -21.30
N ALA A 387 -3.33 4.24 -21.25
CA ALA A 387 -2.79 3.11 -22.02
C ALA A 387 -3.08 1.74 -21.40
N GLU A 388 -3.47 1.66 -20.11
CA GLU A 388 -3.82 0.39 -19.47
C GLU A 388 -5.13 -0.16 -20.05
N PRO A 389 -5.18 -1.46 -20.42
CA PRO A 389 -6.43 -2.08 -20.87
C PRO A 389 -7.43 -2.22 -19.72
N ALA A 390 -8.70 -2.45 -20.05
CA ALA A 390 -9.72 -2.70 -19.02
C ALA A 390 -9.40 -3.94 -18.15
N PRO A 391 -9.77 -3.95 -16.87
CA PRO A 391 -9.60 -5.11 -16.00
C PRO A 391 -10.40 -6.31 -16.51
N ARG A 392 -9.76 -7.49 -16.57
CA ARG A 392 -10.37 -8.73 -17.07
C ARG A 392 -11.35 -9.33 -16.06
N ARG A 393 -12.42 -9.95 -16.56
CA ARG A 393 -13.38 -10.68 -15.69
C ARG A 393 -12.74 -11.84 -14.97
N LEU A 394 -13.19 -12.07 -13.76
CA LEU A 394 -12.84 -13.23 -12.93
C LEU A 394 -13.75 -14.42 -13.24
N PRO A 395 -13.29 -15.66 -12.95
CA PRO A 395 -14.17 -16.82 -12.90
C PRO A 395 -15.30 -16.63 -11.86
N PRO A 396 -16.42 -17.41 -11.95
CA PRO A 396 -17.47 -17.36 -10.95
C PRO A 396 -16.95 -17.52 -9.52
N THR A 397 -17.49 -16.75 -8.57
CA THR A 397 -16.99 -16.61 -7.21
C THR A 397 -16.70 -17.91 -6.46
N PRO A 398 -17.56 -18.96 -6.50
CA PRO A 398 -17.27 -20.21 -5.79
C PRO A 398 -15.99 -20.89 -6.28
N LEU A 399 -15.80 -20.97 -7.59
CA LEU A 399 -14.61 -21.56 -8.21
C LEU A 399 -13.37 -20.70 -7.97
N ALA A 400 -13.51 -19.39 -8.09
CA ALA A 400 -12.45 -18.43 -7.82
C ALA A 400 -11.96 -18.52 -6.36
N ARG A 401 -12.88 -18.65 -5.39
CA ARG A 401 -12.55 -18.73 -3.95
C ARG A 401 -11.75 -20.00 -3.62
N LEU A 402 -12.21 -21.15 -4.09
CA LEU A 402 -11.50 -22.42 -3.88
C LEU A 402 -10.14 -22.43 -4.56
N GLY A 403 -10.10 -22.09 -5.84
CA GLY A 403 -8.86 -22.10 -6.62
C GLY A 403 -7.82 -21.09 -6.11
N ALA A 404 -8.21 -19.85 -5.86
CA ALA A 404 -7.29 -18.82 -5.37
C ALA A 404 -6.71 -19.18 -3.99
N ASN A 405 -7.55 -19.63 -3.04
CA ASN A 405 -7.06 -20.01 -1.72
C ASN A 405 -6.16 -21.26 -1.77
N ALA A 406 -6.46 -22.24 -2.63
CA ALA A 406 -5.59 -23.41 -2.82
C ALA A 406 -4.21 -22.98 -3.37
N VAL A 407 -4.18 -22.10 -4.38
CA VAL A 407 -2.93 -21.54 -4.94
C VAL A 407 -2.15 -20.75 -3.90
N LEU A 408 -2.83 -19.87 -3.12
CA LEU A 408 -2.17 -19.09 -2.07
C LEU A 408 -1.54 -20.02 -1.02
N ARG A 409 -2.24 -21.06 -0.56
CA ARG A 409 -1.72 -22.04 0.40
C ARG A 409 -0.53 -22.84 -0.16
N TRP A 410 -0.60 -23.22 -1.42
CA TRP A 410 0.50 -23.91 -2.09
C TRP A 410 1.74 -23.03 -2.18
N LYS A 411 1.58 -21.75 -2.59
CA LYS A 411 2.69 -20.77 -2.65
C LYS A 411 3.26 -20.47 -1.27
N GLU A 412 2.43 -20.31 -0.23
CA GLU A 412 2.87 -20.14 1.16
C GLU A 412 3.77 -21.32 1.62
N ARG A 413 3.35 -22.57 1.31
CA ARG A 413 4.14 -23.75 1.64
C ARG A 413 5.46 -23.80 0.87
N ARG A 414 5.43 -23.45 -0.41
CA ARG A 414 6.62 -23.43 -1.26
C ARG A 414 7.63 -22.38 -0.79
N ALA A 415 7.19 -21.23 -0.34
CA ALA A 415 8.06 -20.18 0.21
C ALA A 415 8.83 -20.65 1.46
N GLY A 416 8.36 -21.68 2.17
CA GLY A 416 9.12 -22.41 3.19
C GLY A 416 9.75 -21.50 4.25
N ARG A 417 11.08 -21.38 4.23
CA ARG A 417 11.86 -20.58 5.18
C ARG A 417 11.79 -19.07 4.92
N GLU A 418 11.42 -18.62 3.74
CA GLU A 418 11.33 -17.21 3.32
C GLU A 418 10.30 -16.39 4.12
#